data_1ab04a6a7cf153cd2d16fa608598e75a
#
_entry.id   1ab04a6a7cf153cd2d16fa608598e75a
#
_cell.length_a   1.000
_cell.length_b   1.000
_cell.length_c   1.000
_cell.angle_alpha   90.00
_cell.angle_beta   90.00
_cell.angle_gamma   90.00
#
_symmetry.space_group_name_H-M   'P 1'
#
loop_
_entity.id
_entity.type
_entity.pdbx_description
1 polymer ?
#
loop_
_entity_poly.entity_id
_entity_poly.type
_entity_poly.pdbx_seq_one_letter_code
_entity_poly.pdbx_strand_id
1 'polypeptide(L)'
;MGLARLPAMTTQPPSAPAEHLAVVHALRVFSESAEHAVDEAGRGVGLHRTDLRALAYLMARAAAGEPVTASDLGAHLHLTRASATALVDRLAAAGHVRRHRDEGDRRRVLVEHTDTARRDGQRAFEPMSQRLSAALEGFSAAELRAAVRVLEAATAALTDPA
;
A
#
# COMPACT_ATOMS: atom_id res chain seq x y z
N MET A 1 17.21 63.47 -7.70
CA MET A 1 15.93 62.85 -7.25
C MET A 1 16.06 61.35 -7.37
N GLY A 2 16.40 60.70 -6.26
CA GLY A 2 16.64 59.26 -6.21
C GLY A 2 15.33 58.55 -5.82
N LEU A 3 14.86 57.66 -6.71
CA LEU A 3 13.77 56.75 -6.42
C LEU A 3 14.30 55.62 -5.53
N ALA A 4 13.89 55.64 -4.26
CA ALA A 4 14.13 54.56 -3.32
C ALA A 4 13.38 53.29 -3.77
N ARG A 5 14.13 52.27 -4.09
CA ARG A 5 13.65 50.91 -4.41
C ARG A 5 13.18 50.28 -3.09
N LEU A 6 11.88 50.09 -2.92
CA LEU A 6 11.30 49.33 -1.82
C LEU A 6 11.76 47.86 -1.92
N PRO A 7 12.20 47.24 -0.81
CA PRO A 7 12.56 45.83 -0.83
C PRO A 7 11.30 44.97 -1.09
N ALA A 8 11.40 44.03 -2.00
CA ALA A 8 10.40 43.03 -2.25
C ALA A 8 10.16 42.24 -0.95
N MET A 9 8.95 42.36 -0.39
CA MET A 9 8.49 41.49 0.68
C MET A 9 8.44 40.06 0.14
N THR A 10 9.43 39.26 0.47
CA THR A 10 9.39 37.82 0.27
C THR A 10 8.28 37.29 1.18
N THR A 11 7.13 36.99 0.59
CA THR A 11 6.02 36.34 1.30
C THR A 11 6.47 34.92 1.60
N GLN A 12 7.02 34.71 2.80
CA GLN A 12 7.28 33.37 3.32
C GLN A 12 5.94 32.66 3.40
N PRO A 13 5.80 31.42 2.84
CA PRO A 13 4.54 30.69 2.93
C PRO A 13 4.18 30.53 4.42
N PRO A 14 2.89 30.62 4.78
CA PRO A 14 2.45 30.47 6.18
C PRO A 14 2.95 29.12 6.70
N SER A 15 3.63 29.13 7.84
CA SER A 15 4.04 27.90 8.52
C SER A 15 2.78 27.10 8.86
N ALA A 16 2.81 25.79 8.54
CA ALA A 16 1.69 24.91 8.86
C ALA A 16 1.38 24.95 10.36
N PRO A 17 0.10 24.91 10.78
CA PRO A 17 -0.27 24.82 12.18
C PRO A 17 0.46 23.67 12.88
N ALA A 18 0.79 23.83 14.16
CA ALA A 18 1.56 22.84 14.93
C ALA A 18 0.89 21.46 14.91
N GLU A 19 -0.43 21.42 14.91
CA GLU A 19 -1.25 20.21 14.84
C GLU A 19 -1.04 19.46 13.49
N HIS A 20 -0.93 20.19 12.38
CA HIS A 20 -0.64 19.58 11.07
C HIS A 20 0.74 18.91 11.07
N LEU A 21 1.74 19.58 11.63
CA LEU A 21 3.09 19.02 11.73
C LEU A 21 3.12 17.77 12.61
N ALA A 22 2.38 17.78 13.71
CA ALA A 22 2.24 16.63 14.60
C ALA A 22 1.58 15.43 13.88
N VAL A 23 0.54 15.67 13.09
CA VAL A 23 -0.12 14.62 12.29
C VAL A 23 0.83 14.07 11.22
N VAL A 24 1.53 14.92 10.47
CA VAL A 24 2.51 14.49 9.47
C VAL A 24 3.62 13.65 10.11
N HIS A 25 4.12 14.06 11.27
CA HIS A 25 5.11 13.28 12.03
C HIS A 25 4.55 11.91 12.45
N ALA A 26 3.33 11.87 13.00
CA ALA A 26 2.68 10.63 13.43
C ALA A 26 2.46 9.66 12.25
N LEU A 27 2.03 10.17 11.10
CA LEU A 27 1.87 9.39 9.87
C LEU A 27 3.20 8.78 9.41
N ARG A 28 4.31 9.54 9.48
CA ARG A 28 5.63 9.03 9.12
C ARG A 28 6.07 7.91 10.05
N VAL A 29 5.96 8.11 11.37
CA VAL A 29 6.32 7.10 12.37
C VAL A 29 5.45 5.84 12.21
N PHE A 30 4.15 6.02 11.98
CA PHE A 30 3.24 4.90 11.71
C PHE A 30 3.63 4.13 10.45
N SER A 31 3.96 4.83 9.36
CA SER A 31 4.38 4.20 8.10
C SER A 31 5.64 3.37 8.29
N GLU A 32 6.67 3.92 8.95
CA GLU A 32 7.92 3.20 9.26
C GLU A 32 7.65 1.94 10.10
N SER A 33 6.82 2.06 11.15
CA SER A 33 6.45 0.95 12.03
C SER A 33 5.63 -0.11 11.31
N ALA A 34 4.68 0.30 10.47
CA ALA A 34 3.85 -0.60 9.66
C ALA A 34 4.70 -1.39 8.65
N GLU A 35 5.69 -0.73 8.01
CA GLU A 35 6.63 -1.40 7.11
C GLU A 35 7.42 -2.51 7.81
N HIS A 36 7.93 -2.25 9.01
CA HIS A 36 8.64 -3.27 9.81
C HIS A 36 7.72 -4.43 10.18
N ALA A 37 6.48 -4.15 10.60
CA ALA A 37 5.51 -5.18 10.95
C ALA A 37 5.12 -6.05 9.75
N VAL A 38 4.99 -5.47 8.56
CA VAL A 38 4.72 -6.21 7.31
C VAL A 38 5.89 -7.11 6.95
N ASP A 39 7.13 -6.64 7.08
CA ASP A 39 8.32 -7.45 6.82
C ASP A 39 8.46 -8.62 7.79
N GLU A 40 8.14 -8.41 9.07
CA GLU A 40 8.13 -9.47 10.09
C GLU A 40 7.06 -10.51 9.80
N ALA A 41 5.83 -10.07 9.49
CA ALA A 41 4.71 -10.93 9.12
C ALA A 41 5.05 -11.79 7.89
N GLY A 42 5.65 -11.20 6.87
CA GLY A 42 6.07 -11.91 5.66
C GLY A 42 7.11 -12.98 5.93
N ARG A 43 8.11 -12.67 6.75
CA ARG A 43 9.15 -13.66 7.14
C ARG A 43 8.57 -14.88 7.84
N GLY A 44 7.52 -14.69 8.64
CA GLY A 44 6.82 -15.78 9.34
C GLY A 44 6.16 -16.81 8.41
N VAL A 45 5.87 -16.43 7.16
CA VAL A 45 5.25 -17.27 6.13
C VAL A 45 6.14 -17.45 4.87
N GLY A 46 7.42 -17.06 4.94
CA GLY A 46 8.36 -17.22 3.83
C GLY A 46 8.11 -16.30 2.63
N LEU A 47 7.43 -15.16 2.84
CA LEU A 47 7.13 -14.18 1.81
C LEU A 47 7.93 -12.89 2.03
N HIS A 48 8.47 -12.34 0.95
CA HIS A 48 9.10 -11.02 0.96
C HIS A 48 8.06 -9.92 0.80
N ARG A 49 8.41 -8.67 1.15
CA ARG A 49 7.54 -7.49 1.01
C ARG A 49 6.90 -7.38 -0.39
N THR A 50 7.70 -7.60 -1.44
CA THR A 50 7.20 -7.55 -2.82
C THR A 50 6.17 -8.64 -3.10
N ASP A 51 6.33 -9.84 -2.51
CA ASP A 51 5.37 -10.93 -2.62
C ASP A 51 4.04 -10.56 -1.97
N LEU A 52 4.09 -10.00 -0.76
CA LEU A 52 2.90 -9.54 -0.03
C LEU A 52 2.16 -8.43 -0.78
N ARG A 53 2.89 -7.46 -1.35
CA ARG A 53 2.29 -6.40 -2.18
C ARG A 53 1.65 -6.97 -3.44
N ALA A 54 2.28 -7.94 -4.09
CA ALA A 54 1.72 -8.63 -5.25
C ALA A 54 0.42 -9.36 -4.90
N LEU A 55 0.42 -10.12 -3.82
CA LEU A 55 -0.76 -10.88 -3.37
C LEU A 55 -1.89 -9.94 -2.94
N ALA A 56 -1.60 -8.85 -2.23
CA ALA A 56 -2.58 -7.84 -1.86
C ALA A 56 -3.24 -7.20 -3.10
N TYR A 57 -2.45 -6.85 -4.11
CA TYR A 57 -2.97 -6.34 -5.37
C TYR A 57 -3.86 -7.36 -6.09
N LEU A 58 -3.42 -8.61 -6.21
CA LEU A 58 -4.21 -9.69 -6.84
C LEU A 58 -5.54 -9.91 -6.11
N MET A 59 -5.55 -9.89 -4.77
CA MET A 59 -6.76 -10.05 -3.97
C MET A 59 -7.73 -8.88 -4.15
N ALA A 60 -7.22 -7.64 -4.16
CA ALA A 60 -8.03 -6.45 -4.37
C ALA A 60 -8.68 -6.44 -5.76
N ARG A 61 -7.93 -6.78 -6.80
CA ARG A 61 -8.44 -6.87 -8.18
C ARG A 61 -9.46 -8.00 -8.35
N ALA A 62 -9.20 -9.15 -7.72
CA ALA A 62 -10.14 -10.27 -7.74
C ALA A 62 -11.47 -9.91 -7.06
N ALA A 63 -11.45 -9.16 -5.95
CA ALA A 63 -12.65 -8.66 -5.29
C ALA A 63 -13.45 -7.68 -6.16
N ALA A 64 -12.77 -6.95 -7.07
CA ALA A 64 -13.39 -6.07 -8.06
C ALA A 64 -13.81 -6.80 -9.34
N GLY A 65 -13.54 -8.11 -9.48
CA GLY A 65 -13.82 -8.86 -10.70
C GLY A 65 -12.88 -8.52 -11.87
N GLU A 66 -11.71 -7.97 -11.58
CA GLU A 66 -10.78 -7.45 -12.59
C GLU A 66 -9.61 -8.42 -12.80
N PRO A 67 -9.45 -8.98 -14.01
CA PRO A 67 -8.39 -9.92 -14.31
C PRO A 67 -7.02 -9.22 -14.36
N VAL A 68 -5.98 -9.91 -13.86
CA VAL A 68 -4.61 -9.38 -13.77
C VAL A 68 -3.65 -10.27 -14.58
N THR A 69 -2.79 -9.63 -15.37
CA THR A 69 -1.64 -10.28 -16.02
C THR A 69 -0.34 -10.00 -15.24
N ALA A 70 0.74 -10.73 -15.57
CA ALA A 70 2.06 -10.43 -15.02
C ALA A 70 2.55 -9.00 -15.39
N SER A 71 2.13 -8.47 -16.53
CA SER A 71 2.44 -7.10 -16.96
C SER A 71 1.74 -6.05 -16.09
N ASP A 72 0.45 -6.26 -15.77
CA ASP A 72 -0.31 -5.37 -14.88
C ASP A 72 0.29 -5.34 -13.49
N LEU A 73 0.69 -6.52 -12.98
CA LEU A 73 1.37 -6.65 -11.70
C LEU A 73 2.73 -5.92 -11.70
N GLY A 74 3.49 -6.06 -12.79
CA GLY A 74 4.76 -5.35 -12.97
C GLY A 74 4.59 -3.83 -12.98
N ALA A 75 3.60 -3.33 -13.71
CA ALA A 75 3.28 -1.90 -13.76
C ALA A 75 2.89 -1.36 -12.36
N HIS A 76 2.02 -2.07 -11.63
CA HIS A 76 1.59 -1.68 -10.27
C HIS A 76 2.76 -1.64 -9.27
N LEU A 77 3.68 -2.59 -9.37
CA LEU A 77 4.82 -2.71 -8.45
C LEU A 77 6.07 -1.95 -8.91
N HIS A 78 6.01 -1.26 -10.07
CA HIS A 78 7.15 -0.59 -10.70
C HIS A 78 8.31 -1.55 -10.99
N LEU A 79 8.00 -2.76 -11.45
CA LEU A 79 8.98 -3.79 -11.79
C LEU A 79 9.22 -3.84 -13.31
N THR A 80 10.43 -4.25 -13.70
CA THR A 80 10.69 -4.62 -15.08
C THR A 80 9.90 -5.89 -15.45
N ARG A 81 9.67 -6.12 -16.74
CA ARG A 81 8.99 -7.32 -17.22
C ARG A 81 9.66 -8.62 -16.74
N ALA A 82 10.99 -8.65 -16.74
CA ALA A 82 11.76 -9.81 -16.26
C ALA A 82 11.53 -10.03 -14.75
N SER A 83 11.58 -8.96 -13.94
CA SER A 83 11.35 -9.03 -12.49
C SER A 83 9.92 -9.44 -12.17
N ALA A 84 8.92 -8.95 -12.91
CA ALA A 84 7.53 -9.33 -12.72
C ALA A 84 7.31 -10.83 -13.06
N THR A 85 7.95 -11.33 -14.12
CA THR A 85 7.89 -12.76 -14.47
C THR A 85 8.52 -13.62 -13.37
N ALA A 86 9.73 -13.25 -12.91
CA ALA A 86 10.42 -13.98 -11.83
C ALA A 86 9.63 -13.98 -10.51
N LEU A 87 8.97 -12.84 -10.19
CA LEU A 87 8.07 -12.74 -9.02
C LEU A 87 6.91 -13.73 -9.13
N VAL A 88 6.22 -13.75 -10.28
CA VAL A 88 5.09 -14.66 -10.52
C VAL A 88 5.54 -16.12 -10.54
N ASP A 89 6.74 -16.44 -11.08
CA ASP A 89 7.31 -17.79 -11.05
C ASP A 89 7.57 -18.26 -9.62
N ARG A 90 8.18 -17.41 -8.79
CA ARG A 90 8.43 -17.68 -7.37
C ARG A 90 7.13 -17.91 -6.61
N LEU A 91 6.13 -17.03 -6.77
CA LEU A 91 4.82 -17.16 -6.12
C LEU A 91 4.07 -18.42 -6.60
N ALA A 92 4.20 -18.80 -7.87
CA ALA A 92 3.60 -20.03 -8.39
C ALA A 92 4.29 -21.27 -7.82
N ALA A 93 5.61 -21.28 -7.75
CA ALA A 93 6.39 -22.38 -7.15
C ALA A 93 6.04 -22.55 -5.66
N ALA A 94 5.75 -21.46 -4.94
CA ALA A 94 5.29 -21.49 -3.54
C ALA A 94 3.79 -21.83 -3.41
N GLY A 95 3.06 -22.00 -4.50
CA GLY A 95 1.63 -22.31 -4.49
C GLY A 95 0.72 -21.14 -4.15
N HIS A 96 1.22 -19.89 -4.13
CA HIS A 96 0.45 -18.70 -3.79
C HIS A 96 -0.32 -18.11 -4.96
N VAL A 97 0.13 -18.36 -6.21
CA VAL A 97 -0.59 -17.95 -7.41
C VAL A 97 -0.72 -19.10 -8.39
N ARG A 98 -1.68 -18.99 -9.28
CA ARG A 98 -1.82 -19.87 -10.47
C ARG A 98 -1.90 -19.01 -11.72
N ARG A 99 -1.43 -19.57 -12.84
CA ARG A 99 -1.58 -19.00 -14.17
C ARG A 99 -2.62 -19.78 -14.93
N HIS A 100 -3.47 -19.06 -15.66
CA HIS A 100 -4.40 -19.66 -16.60
C HIS A 100 -4.56 -18.76 -17.82
N ARG A 101 -5.08 -19.31 -18.91
CA ARG A 101 -5.40 -18.53 -20.09
C ARG A 101 -6.73 -17.83 -19.90
N ASP A 102 -6.82 -16.60 -20.37
CA ASP A 102 -8.06 -15.86 -20.41
C ASP A 102 -9.04 -16.55 -21.39
N GLU A 103 -10.29 -16.74 -20.98
CA GLU A 103 -11.32 -17.36 -21.82
C GLU A 103 -11.73 -16.47 -23.00
N GLY A 104 -11.68 -15.14 -22.81
CA GLY A 104 -12.02 -14.15 -23.84
C GLY A 104 -10.87 -13.87 -24.82
N ASP A 105 -9.61 -13.95 -24.34
CA ASP A 105 -8.43 -13.75 -25.18
C ASP A 105 -7.32 -14.74 -24.80
N ARG A 106 -7.23 -15.84 -25.54
CA ARG A 106 -6.25 -16.91 -25.31
C ARG A 106 -4.77 -16.48 -25.42
N ARG A 107 -4.50 -15.27 -25.91
CA ARG A 107 -3.14 -14.68 -25.92
C ARG A 107 -2.75 -14.12 -24.55
N ARG A 108 -3.72 -13.84 -23.71
CA ARG A 108 -3.51 -13.34 -22.34
C ARG A 108 -3.33 -14.49 -21.36
N VAL A 109 -2.32 -14.37 -20.50
CA VAL A 109 -2.11 -15.27 -19.36
C VAL A 109 -2.43 -14.47 -18.10
N LEU A 110 -3.45 -14.91 -17.41
CA LEU A 110 -3.91 -14.31 -16.17
C LEU A 110 -3.18 -14.93 -14.98
N VAL A 111 -3.02 -14.13 -13.94
CA VAL A 111 -2.42 -14.52 -12.66
C VAL A 111 -3.47 -14.33 -11.57
N GLU A 112 -3.78 -15.41 -10.87
CA GLU A 112 -4.73 -15.39 -9.75
C GLU A 112 -4.09 -15.86 -8.46
N HIS A 113 -4.49 -15.28 -7.34
CA HIS A 113 -4.13 -15.80 -6.02
C HIS A 113 -4.85 -17.12 -5.73
N THR A 114 -4.24 -17.95 -4.90
CA THR A 114 -4.81 -19.22 -4.45
C THR A 114 -5.40 -19.10 -3.04
N ASP A 115 -6.11 -20.13 -2.59
CA ASP A 115 -6.54 -20.23 -1.19
C ASP A 115 -5.36 -20.37 -0.21
N THR A 116 -4.23 -20.90 -0.65
CA THR A 116 -2.99 -20.92 0.14
C THR A 116 -2.52 -19.50 0.41
N ALA A 117 -2.47 -18.63 -0.62
CA ALA A 117 -2.12 -17.24 -0.44
C ALA A 117 -3.03 -16.52 0.56
N ARG A 118 -4.35 -16.81 0.49
CA ARG A 118 -5.32 -16.20 1.42
C ARG A 118 -5.09 -16.66 2.86
N ARG A 119 -4.90 -17.96 3.07
CA ARG A 119 -4.64 -18.52 4.41
C ARG A 119 -3.33 -18.00 5.01
N ASP A 120 -2.26 -17.96 4.23
CA ASP A 120 -0.96 -17.51 4.70
C ASP A 120 -0.95 -15.99 4.94
N GLY A 121 -1.66 -15.22 4.11
CA GLY A 121 -1.90 -13.80 4.35
C GLY A 121 -2.67 -13.56 5.65
N GLN A 122 -3.75 -14.30 5.91
CA GLN A 122 -4.48 -14.20 7.17
C GLN A 122 -3.59 -14.52 8.36
N ARG A 123 -2.86 -15.63 8.33
CA ARG A 123 -1.92 -16.01 9.42
C ARG A 123 -0.84 -14.95 9.67
N ALA A 124 -0.31 -14.35 8.60
CA ALA A 124 0.73 -13.34 8.71
C ALA A 124 0.22 -12.04 9.34
N PHE A 125 -0.98 -11.59 8.94
CA PHE A 125 -1.49 -10.27 9.31
C PHE A 125 -2.45 -10.27 10.50
N GLU A 126 -3.05 -11.40 10.86
CA GLU A 126 -4.02 -11.47 11.97
C GLU A 126 -3.45 -10.96 13.30
N PRO A 127 -2.22 -11.34 13.74
CA PRO A 127 -1.65 -10.83 14.99
C PRO A 127 -1.47 -9.30 14.98
N MET A 128 -1.10 -8.73 13.84
CA MET A 128 -0.98 -7.28 13.68
C MET A 128 -2.35 -6.61 13.76
N SER A 129 -3.35 -7.15 13.06
CA SER A 129 -4.72 -6.63 13.06
C SER A 129 -5.33 -6.65 14.46
N GLN A 130 -5.12 -7.73 15.22
CA GLN A 130 -5.59 -7.85 16.60
C GLN A 130 -4.94 -6.81 17.51
N ARG A 131 -3.62 -6.61 17.42
CA ARG A 131 -2.90 -5.56 18.19
C ARG A 131 -3.40 -4.16 17.85
N LEU A 132 -3.61 -3.86 16.58
CA LEU A 132 -4.16 -2.57 16.14
C LEU A 132 -5.60 -2.38 16.64
N SER A 133 -6.43 -3.39 16.52
CA SER A 133 -7.81 -3.35 17.02
C SER A 133 -7.85 -3.07 18.52
N ALA A 134 -7.08 -3.81 19.31
CA ALA A 134 -6.98 -3.62 20.77
C ALA A 134 -6.48 -2.20 21.14
N ALA A 135 -5.52 -1.66 20.39
CA ALA A 135 -5.03 -0.30 20.62
C ALA A 135 -6.09 0.78 20.34
N LEU A 136 -7.11 0.46 19.54
CA LEU A 136 -8.19 1.40 19.18
C LEU A 136 -9.43 1.29 20.09
N GLU A 137 -9.52 0.30 20.99
CA GLU A 137 -10.69 0.08 21.85
C GLU A 137 -11.01 1.27 22.77
N GLY A 138 -9.98 2.08 23.15
CA GLY A 138 -10.14 3.24 24.02
C GLY A 138 -10.69 4.49 23.33
N PHE A 139 -10.85 4.49 22.01
CA PHE A 139 -11.29 5.65 21.24
C PHE A 139 -12.78 5.60 20.95
N SER A 140 -13.45 6.76 21.05
CA SER A 140 -14.85 6.91 20.67
C SER A 140 -15.05 6.78 19.16
N ALA A 141 -16.25 6.40 18.74
CA ALA A 141 -16.60 6.32 17.32
C ALA A 141 -16.43 7.67 16.58
N ALA A 142 -16.52 8.81 17.27
CA ALA A 142 -16.30 10.13 16.67
C ALA A 142 -14.82 10.36 16.37
N GLU A 143 -13.92 9.99 17.28
CA GLU A 143 -12.45 10.09 17.11
C GLU A 143 -11.98 9.15 16.00
N LEU A 144 -12.47 7.91 15.97
CA LEU A 144 -12.13 6.96 14.90
C LEU A 144 -12.58 7.46 13.52
N ARG A 145 -13.78 8.04 13.41
CA ARG A 145 -14.22 8.67 12.14
C ARG A 145 -13.37 9.86 11.75
N ALA A 146 -12.91 10.67 12.72
CA ALA A 146 -12.01 11.78 12.46
C ALA A 146 -10.65 11.28 11.97
N ALA A 147 -10.09 10.24 12.58
CA ALA A 147 -8.85 9.61 12.16
C ALA A 147 -8.95 9.05 10.72
N VAL A 148 -10.05 8.37 10.38
CA VAL A 148 -10.28 7.87 9.01
C VAL A 148 -10.22 9.01 7.99
N ARG A 149 -10.95 10.12 8.22
CA ARG A 149 -10.91 11.28 7.30
C ARG A 149 -9.51 11.87 7.12
N VAL A 150 -8.72 11.94 8.20
CA VAL A 150 -7.33 12.42 8.12
C VAL A 150 -6.46 11.49 7.29
N LEU A 151 -6.59 10.17 7.50
CA LEU A 151 -5.83 9.16 6.74
C LEU A 151 -6.22 9.16 5.26
N GLU A 152 -7.51 9.28 4.95
CA GLU A 152 -8.01 9.38 3.56
C GLU A 152 -7.44 10.62 2.85
N ALA A 153 -7.48 11.79 3.50
CA ALA A 153 -6.93 13.02 2.94
C ALA A 153 -5.41 12.93 2.73
N ALA A 154 -4.68 12.35 3.69
CA ALA A 154 -3.24 12.14 3.56
C ALA A 154 -2.90 11.16 2.43
N THR A 155 -3.68 10.10 2.27
CA THR A 155 -3.51 9.11 1.20
C THR A 155 -3.76 9.74 -0.16
N ALA A 156 -4.85 10.50 -0.32
CA ALA A 156 -5.16 11.21 -1.56
C ALA A 156 -4.04 12.17 -1.97
N ALA A 157 -3.47 12.92 -1.02
CA ALA A 157 -2.36 13.84 -1.29
C ALA A 157 -1.06 13.15 -1.76
N LEU A 158 -0.90 11.85 -1.49
CA LEU A 158 0.27 11.07 -1.96
C LEU A 158 0.02 10.35 -3.29
N THR A 159 -1.23 10.12 -3.65
CA THR A 159 -1.61 9.36 -4.86
C THR A 159 -2.00 10.24 -6.03
N ASP A 160 -2.33 11.50 -5.80
CA ASP A 160 -2.66 12.50 -6.84
C ASP A 160 -1.51 13.51 -6.94
N PRO A 161 -0.50 13.25 -7.79
CA PRO A 161 0.58 14.23 -8.01
C PRO A 161 0.01 15.44 -8.74
N ALA A 162 0.12 16.61 -8.11
CA ALA A 162 -0.25 17.90 -8.68
C ALA A 162 0.48 18.23 -10.00
#